data_0d9f0631e94cb10aaa291a3b2317793e
#
_entry.id   0d9f0631e94cb10aaa291a3b2317793e
#
_cell.length_a   1.000
_cell.length_b   1.000
_cell.length_c   1.000
_cell.angle_alpha   90.00
_cell.angle_beta   90.00
_cell.angle_gamma   90.00
#
_symmetry.space_group_name_H-M   'P 1'
#
loop_
_entity.id
_entity.type
_entity.pdbx_description
1 polymer ?
#
loop_
_entity_poly.entity_id
_entity_poly.type
_entity_poly.pdbx_seq_one_letter_code
_entity_poly.pdbx_strand_id
1 'polypeptide(L)'
;EHFDESRQLPVQYWPVADPVYASQNPYWTAYRNVATNEKSRYMFNVGLTYNITDWLNATARFRMDDTHVLFERKIYASSDDKFAEGKKGLYGYNNYEDRQEYADFMLNVNKHIADFSISANAGWNYSNYWALERGYKGTLLGVPNKFAASNIDPANGRISEKGGDSRVRNHAVFANLELGWKSMLYLTLTGRNDWNSRLVNTDEESFFYPSIGLSGIISEMVKLPEFISYLKVRGSYTEVGAPVSRSGLTPGTVTTPIVGGALDPTGIYPFTDFKAERTKSYEFGLSLKLWNKLSAEVTYYHSNTYNQTFLGDLPEFTGYKQIYLQAGNVENRGWEASLSYSDQFKFGLGISSTLTFSRNINEIKEMVENYHTDLMDEPINIPEVLKDGGRVILKEGGSIHDIYANTFLKKDHLGYVEVKSDGTFGMEKGEPVYLGKTSPDFNMGWSNMLTYKGFGLGFQINGRFGGVVTSSTEALLDRYGVSKRSAEAREAGGVLLKGQGLVDAKSYYQMTGTGNYETSGYYVYSATNIRLQELTFSYTMPNKWFGNVLKDVTVSFIANNPWMLYCEAPFDPELTPSTSTYGQGNDYFMQPSVRSFGFGIKFKL
;
A
#
# COMPACT_ATOMS: atom_id res chain seq x y z
N GLU A 1 21.18 -22.89 -22.89
CA GLU A 1 22.52 -22.28 -22.98
C GLU A 1 23.31 -22.96 -24.10
N HIS A 2 24.06 -22.19 -24.86
CA HIS A 2 25.09 -22.67 -25.79
C HIS A 2 26.44 -22.31 -25.20
N PHE A 3 27.45 -23.17 -25.42
CA PHE A 3 28.83 -22.87 -25.03
C PHE A 3 29.59 -22.31 -26.23
N ASP A 4 30.19 -21.14 -26.06
CA ASP A 4 31.06 -20.53 -27.04
C ASP A 4 32.51 -20.95 -26.77
N GLU A 5 33.05 -21.84 -27.60
CA GLU A 5 34.41 -22.37 -27.44
C GLU A 5 35.51 -21.30 -27.61
N SER A 6 35.25 -20.27 -28.43
CA SER A 6 36.22 -19.18 -28.63
C SER A 6 36.29 -18.25 -27.41
N ARG A 7 35.21 -18.06 -26.71
CA ARG A 7 35.09 -17.20 -25.53
C ARG A 7 35.22 -17.97 -24.22
N GLN A 8 35.16 -19.30 -24.29
CA GLN A 8 35.24 -20.23 -23.14
C GLN A 8 34.18 -19.93 -22.07
N LEU A 9 32.96 -19.58 -22.49
CA LEU A 9 31.83 -19.33 -21.57
C LEU A 9 30.48 -19.67 -22.20
N PRO A 10 29.46 -19.94 -21.39
CA PRO A 10 28.09 -20.09 -21.85
C PRO A 10 27.56 -18.79 -22.46
N VAL A 11 26.79 -18.92 -23.54
CA VAL A 11 26.11 -17.82 -24.22
C VAL A 11 24.63 -18.11 -24.32
N GLN A 12 23.83 -17.05 -24.35
CA GLN A 12 22.41 -17.22 -24.59
C GLN A 12 22.12 -17.38 -26.07
N TYR A 13 21.07 -18.13 -26.38
CA TYR A 13 20.47 -18.18 -27.71
C TYR A 13 19.01 -17.76 -27.64
N TRP A 14 18.62 -16.81 -28.48
CA TRP A 14 17.26 -16.37 -28.67
C TRP A 14 17.01 -16.05 -30.13
N PRO A 15 16.04 -16.69 -30.80
CA PRO A 15 15.89 -16.59 -32.26
C PRO A 15 15.27 -15.28 -32.75
N VAL A 16 14.70 -14.48 -31.83
CA VAL A 16 13.98 -13.24 -32.17
C VAL A 16 14.70 -12.06 -31.53
N ALA A 17 15.02 -11.06 -32.34
CA ALA A 17 15.50 -9.76 -31.87
C ALA A 17 14.34 -8.76 -31.84
N ASP A 18 14.11 -8.11 -30.71
CA ASP A 18 13.18 -7.02 -30.57
C ASP A 18 13.94 -5.72 -30.29
N PRO A 19 13.78 -4.67 -31.14
CA PRO A 19 14.53 -3.42 -30.97
C PRO A 19 14.06 -2.61 -29.75
N VAL A 20 12.86 -2.87 -29.22
CA VAL A 20 12.26 -2.13 -28.10
C VAL A 20 12.54 -2.82 -26.78
N TYR A 21 12.36 -4.13 -26.71
CA TYR A 21 12.51 -4.91 -25.49
C TYR A 21 13.78 -5.79 -25.55
N ALA A 22 14.26 -6.20 -24.37
CA ALA A 22 15.40 -7.10 -24.30
C ALA A 22 15.07 -8.46 -24.90
N SER A 23 15.86 -8.88 -25.89
CA SER A 23 15.74 -10.15 -26.57
C SER A 23 16.57 -11.22 -25.87
N GLN A 24 16.04 -11.76 -24.78
CA GLN A 24 16.77 -12.70 -23.94
C GLN A 24 15.98 -13.96 -23.64
N ASN A 25 16.66 -15.10 -23.73
CA ASN A 25 16.08 -16.38 -23.35
C ASN A 25 15.58 -16.34 -21.89
N PRO A 26 14.30 -16.68 -21.60
CA PRO A 26 13.76 -16.68 -20.25
C PRO A 26 14.54 -17.55 -19.26
N TYR A 27 15.05 -18.71 -19.68
CA TYR A 27 15.88 -19.56 -18.83
C TYR A 27 17.23 -18.89 -18.53
N TRP A 28 17.80 -18.14 -19.48
CA TRP A 28 19.00 -17.35 -19.23
C TRP A 28 18.72 -16.28 -18.17
N THR A 29 17.61 -15.56 -18.30
CA THR A 29 17.21 -14.56 -17.32
C THR A 29 17.05 -15.19 -15.92
N ALA A 30 16.39 -16.34 -15.82
CA ALA A 30 16.17 -17.01 -14.55
C ALA A 30 17.45 -17.50 -13.86
N TYR A 31 18.45 -17.96 -14.63
CA TYR A 31 19.66 -18.57 -14.07
C TYR A 31 20.91 -17.71 -14.16
N ARG A 32 20.92 -16.68 -14.99
CA ARG A 32 22.10 -15.85 -15.26
C ARG A 32 21.93 -14.35 -14.95
N ASN A 33 20.72 -13.92 -14.58
CA ASN A 33 20.48 -12.62 -14.00
C ASN A 33 20.09 -12.81 -12.53
N VAL A 34 21.10 -13.06 -11.70
CA VAL A 34 20.91 -13.45 -10.31
C VAL A 34 20.91 -12.22 -9.42
N ALA A 35 19.93 -12.13 -8.55
CA ALA A 35 19.88 -11.17 -7.46
C ALA A 35 19.70 -11.92 -6.13
N THR A 36 20.53 -11.61 -5.15
CA THR A 36 20.49 -12.20 -3.81
C THR A 36 20.35 -11.12 -2.75
N ASN A 37 19.56 -11.41 -1.73
CA ASN A 37 19.43 -10.60 -0.54
C ASN A 37 19.85 -11.44 0.68
N GLU A 38 20.88 -11.02 1.36
CA GLU A 38 21.27 -11.58 2.66
C GLU A 38 20.85 -10.59 3.73
N LYS A 39 19.90 -10.99 4.59
CA LYS A 39 19.36 -10.13 5.63
C LYS A 39 19.71 -10.66 7.02
N SER A 40 20.33 -9.81 7.82
CA SER A 40 20.53 -10.02 9.24
C SER A 40 19.74 -8.98 10.03
N ARG A 41 18.96 -9.42 11.02
CA ARG A 41 18.15 -8.52 11.84
C ARG A 41 18.31 -8.89 13.31
N TYR A 42 18.60 -7.89 14.12
CA TYR A 42 18.76 -8.00 15.56
C TYR A 42 17.70 -7.15 16.24
N MET A 43 16.92 -7.77 17.12
CA MET A 43 15.93 -7.05 17.93
C MET A 43 16.28 -7.20 19.40
N PHE A 44 16.35 -6.08 20.08
CA PHE A 44 16.55 -6.01 21.51
C PHE A 44 15.39 -5.23 22.14
N ASN A 45 14.81 -5.79 23.19
CA ASN A 45 13.72 -5.14 23.93
C ASN A 45 13.91 -5.42 25.42
N VAL A 46 13.94 -4.37 26.21
CA VAL A 46 13.97 -4.42 27.67
C VAL A 46 12.92 -3.52 28.25
N GLY A 47 12.22 -3.98 29.25
CA GLY A 47 11.21 -3.22 29.96
C GLY A 47 11.34 -3.43 31.46
N LEU A 48 11.21 -2.35 32.21
CA LEU A 48 11.22 -2.33 33.66
C LEU A 48 9.90 -1.72 34.13
N THR A 49 9.23 -2.38 35.04
CA THR A 49 8.04 -1.85 35.72
C THR A 49 8.31 -1.85 37.22
N TYR A 50 8.13 -0.70 37.84
CA TYR A 50 8.27 -0.53 39.28
C TYR A 50 6.91 -0.11 39.88
N ASN A 51 6.37 -0.94 40.74
CA ASN A 51 5.14 -0.64 41.46
C ASN A 51 5.47 0.26 42.67
N ILE A 52 5.09 1.54 42.56
CA ILE A 52 5.29 2.54 43.62
C ILE A 52 4.28 2.34 44.73
N THR A 53 3.02 2.13 44.33
CA THR A 53 1.90 1.73 45.17
C THR A 53 1.02 0.72 44.43
N ASP A 54 -0.04 0.22 45.06
CA ASP A 54 -1.02 -0.70 44.43
C ASP A 54 -1.76 -0.07 43.23
N TRP A 55 -1.81 1.25 43.17
CA TRP A 55 -2.52 2.02 42.14
C TRP A 55 -1.62 2.88 41.24
N LEU A 56 -0.30 2.94 41.54
CA LEU A 56 0.67 3.75 40.78
C LEU A 56 1.90 2.91 40.45
N ASN A 57 2.24 2.82 39.20
CA ASN A 57 3.49 2.23 38.74
C ASN A 57 4.20 3.12 37.72
N ALA A 58 5.52 2.94 37.64
CA ALA A 58 6.38 3.55 36.64
C ALA A 58 6.89 2.46 35.69
N THR A 59 6.84 2.73 34.39
CA THR A 59 7.34 1.82 33.35
C THR A 59 8.39 2.54 32.52
N ALA A 60 9.53 1.90 32.30
CA ALA A 60 10.54 2.34 31.35
C ALA A 60 10.81 1.23 30.34
N ARG A 61 10.83 1.55 29.05
CA ARG A 61 11.10 0.58 27.98
C ARG A 61 12.15 1.11 27.02
N PHE A 62 12.98 0.21 26.53
CA PHE A 62 13.90 0.48 25.44
C PHE A 62 13.80 -0.64 24.42
N ARG A 63 13.73 -0.27 23.15
CA ARG A 63 13.72 -1.19 22.03
C ARG A 63 14.71 -0.71 20.97
N MET A 64 15.47 -1.65 20.43
CA MET A 64 16.32 -1.44 19.27
C MET A 64 16.03 -2.53 18.23
N ASP A 65 15.93 -2.12 16.98
CA ASP A 65 15.75 -2.99 15.82
C ASP A 65 16.81 -2.58 14.80
N ASP A 66 17.74 -3.47 14.53
CA ASP A 66 18.91 -3.22 13.67
C ASP A 66 18.89 -4.22 12.53
N THR A 67 18.81 -3.74 11.30
CA THR A 67 18.70 -4.54 10.09
C THR A 67 19.83 -4.21 9.13
N HIS A 68 20.53 -5.26 8.68
CA HIS A 68 21.55 -5.19 7.64
C HIS A 68 21.13 -6.05 6.47
N VAL A 69 21.15 -5.50 5.26
CA VAL A 69 20.85 -6.23 4.04
C VAL A 69 21.98 -6.03 3.05
N LEU A 70 22.61 -7.13 2.66
CA LEU A 70 23.51 -7.17 1.51
C LEU A 70 22.71 -7.62 0.28
N PHE A 71 22.53 -6.71 -0.65
CA PHE A 71 21.98 -7.02 -1.97
C PHE A 71 23.10 -7.17 -2.98
N GLU A 72 23.18 -8.32 -3.63
CA GLU A 72 24.09 -8.53 -4.74
C GLU A 72 23.30 -8.78 -6.03
N ARG A 73 23.76 -8.18 -7.13
CA ARG A 73 23.24 -8.41 -8.48
C ARG A 73 24.35 -8.86 -9.41
N LYS A 74 24.18 -10.02 -10.04
CA LYS A 74 25.13 -10.65 -10.97
C LYS A 74 24.42 -10.89 -12.29
N ILE A 75 24.83 -10.18 -13.33
CA ILE A 75 24.34 -10.39 -14.69
C ILE A 75 25.52 -10.91 -15.52
N TYR A 76 25.35 -12.11 -16.06
CA TYR A 76 26.41 -12.82 -16.75
C TYR A 76 26.69 -12.22 -18.12
N ALA A 77 27.93 -12.36 -18.59
CA ALA A 77 28.34 -12.07 -19.95
C ALA A 77 27.43 -12.80 -20.94
N SER A 78 27.19 -12.21 -22.10
CA SER A 78 26.22 -12.65 -23.12
C SER A 78 24.75 -12.36 -22.80
N SER A 79 24.45 -11.75 -21.67
CA SER A 79 23.13 -11.16 -21.44
C SER A 79 22.90 -9.99 -22.39
N ASP A 80 21.62 -9.71 -22.71
CA ASP A 80 21.22 -8.57 -23.52
C ASP A 80 21.75 -7.25 -22.91
N ASP A 81 22.25 -6.35 -23.77
CA ASP A 81 22.87 -5.10 -23.34
C ASP A 81 21.92 -4.19 -22.52
N LYS A 82 20.61 -4.33 -22.70
CA LYS A 82 19.60 -3.63 -21.88
C LYS A 82 19.61 -4.06 -20.41
N PHE A 83 20.13 -5.26 -20.10
CA PHE A 83 20.31 -5.73 -18.74
C PHE A 83 21.74 -5.57 -18.23
N ALA A 84 22.71 -5.92 -19.09
CA ALA A 84 24.12 -6.04 -18.70
C ALA A 84 24.91 -4.73 -18.87
N GLU A 85 24.39 -3.78 -19.63
CA GLU A 85 25.08 -2.52 -19.97
C GLU A 85 26.50 -2.74 -20.56
N GLY A 86 26.79 -3.97 -21.02
CA GLY A 86 28.09 -4.35 -21.59
C GLY A 86 28.25 -5.87 -21.79
N LYS A 87 29.32 -6.25 -22.57
CA LYS A 87 29.49 -7.62 -23.06
C LYS A 87 30.11 -8.62 -22.07
N LYS A 88 30.74 -8.14 -20.98
CA LYS A 88 31.47 -9.01 -20.03
C LYS A 88 30.67 -9.32 -18.78
N GLY A 89 29.45 -8.76 -18.67
CA GLY A 89 28.54 -8.88 -17.53
C GLY A 89 28.53 -7.64 -16.66
N LEU A 90 27.65 -7.65 -15.66
CA LEU A 90 27.48 -6.56 -14.72
C LEU A 90 27.50 -7.10 -13.30
N TYR A 91 28.15 -6.38 -12.41
CA TYR A 91 28.14 -6.64 -10.98
C TYR A 91 27.70 -5.41 -10.21
N GLY A 92 26.85 -5.62 -9.25
CA GLY A 92 26.44 -4.59 -8.30
C GLY A 92 26.21 -5.19 -6.92
N TYR A 93 26.52 -4.41 -5.90
CA TYR A 93 26.17 -4.71 -4.53
C TYR A 93 25.74 -3.44 -3.82
N ASN A 94 24.76 -3.58 -2.90
CA ASN A 94 24.31 -2.52 -2.02
C ASN A 94 24.23 -3.06 -0.59
N ASN A 95 24.80 -2.33 0.35
CA ASN A 95 24.58 -2.50 1.77
C ASN A 95 23.51 -1.52 2.22
N TYR A 96 22.45 -2.05 2.75
CA TYR A 96 21.40 -1.30 3.43
C TYR A 96 21.53 -1.56 4.92
N GLU A 97 21.62 -0.51 5.69
CA GLU A 97 21.60 -0.56 7.14
C GLU A 97 20.47 0.33 7.60
N ASP A 98 19.56 -0.21 8.39
CA ASP A 98 18.56 0.58 9.05
C ASP A 98 18.42 0.19 10.52
N ARG A 99 18.36 1.23 11.38
CA ARG A 99 18.26 1.11 12.82
C ARG A 99 17.13 1.95 13.33
N GLN A 100 16.27 1.33 14.12
CA GLN A 100 15.21 1.98 14.86
C GLN A 100 15.47 1.85 16.35
N GLU A 101 15.52 2.95 17.04
CA GLU A 101 15.62 3.02 18.48
C GLU A 101 14.37 3.67 19.03
N TYR A 102 13.85 3.12 20.11
CA TYR A 102 12.68 3.63 20.79
C TYR A 102 12.90 3.52 22.29
N ALA A 103 12.62 4.60 23.00
CA ALA A 103 12.62 4.62 24.47
C ALA A 103 11.37 5.32 24.95
N ASP A 104 10.77 4.84 26.01
CA ASP A 104 9.70 5.53 26.72
C ASP A 104 9.80 5.39 28.23
N PHE A 105 9.23 6.40 28.88
CA PHE A 105 8.98 6.41 30.32
C PHE A 105 7.54 6.81 30.57
N MET A 106 6.84 6.04 31.37
CA MET A 106 5.41 6.29 31.69
C MET A 106 5.14 6.12 33.18
N LEU A 107 4.31 6.99 33.72
CA LEU A 107 3.62 6.81 34.98
C LEU A 107 2.21 6.33 34.70
N ASN A 108 1.78 5.24 35.34
CA ASN A 108 0.47 4.65 35.15
C ASN A 108 -0.29 4.66 36.47
N VAL A 109 -1.50 5.17 36.44
CA VAL A 109 -2.43 5.24 37.56
C VAL A 109 -3.66 4.38 37.26
N ASN A 110 -3.98 3.45 38.16
CA ASN A 110 -5.22 2.67 38.12
C ASN A 110 -5.82 2.68 39.53
N LYS A 111 -6.92 3.41 39.73
CA LYS A 111 -7.52 3.57 41.03
C LYS A 111 -9.04 3.56 40.97
N HIS A 112 -9.64 2.87 41.91
CA HIS A 112 -11.08 2.93 42.15
C HIS A 112 -11.35 3.76 43.41
N ILE A 113 -12.24 4.73 43.30
CA ILE A 113 -12.68 5.61 44.41
C ILE A 113 -14.20 5.65 44.40
N ALA A 114 -14.82 4.96 45.32
CA ALA A 114 -16.27 4.79 45.38
C ALA A 114 -16.82 4.29 44.01
N ASP A 115 -17.70 5.03 43.38
CA ASP A 115 -18.31 4.70 42.10
C ASP A 115 -17.44 5.04 40.89
N PHE A 116 -16.24 5.62 41.07
CA PHE A 116 -15.38 6.06 40.00
C PHE A 116 -14.18 5.11 39.80
N SER A 117 -13.90 4.81 38.54
CA SER A 117 -12.66 4.21 38.10
C SER A 117 -11.80 5.24 37.37
N ILE A 118 -10.51 5.33 37.71
CA ILE A 118 -9.56 6.25 37.13
C ILE A 118 -8.44 5.39 36.52
N SER A 119 -8.29 5.44 35.21
CA SER A 119 -7.11 4.90 34.52
C SER A 119 -6.41 6.05 33.80
N ALA A 120 -5.18 6.32 34.17
CA ALA A 120 -4.43 7.42 33.58
C ALA A 120 -2.98 6.99 33.32
N ASN A 121 -2.42 7.51 32.26
CA ASN A 121 -0.98 7.46 32.05
C ASN A 121 -0.48 8.79 31.51
N ALA A 122 0.73 9.15 31.92
CA ALA A 122 1.47 10.29 31.36
C ALA A 122 2.91 9.87 31.16
N GLY A 123 3.49 10.31 30.05
CA GLY A 123 4.82 9.87 29.73
C GLY A 123 5.51 10.70 28.67
N TRP A 124 6.73 10.29 28.41
CA TRP A 124 7.58 10.80 27.39
C TRP A 124 8.10 9.65 26.54
N ASN A 125 8.23 9.86 25.22
CA ASN A 125 8.93 8.91 24.37
C ASN A 125 9.94 9.60 23.46
N TYR A 126 10.89 8.80 23.01
CA TYR A 126 11.91 9.13 22.04
C TYR A 126 11.96 8.05 20.97
N SER A 127 12.03 8.44 19.71
CA SER A 127 12.35 7.53 18.64
C SER A 127 13.42 8.11 17.71
N ASN A 128 14.30 7.26 17.23
CA ASN A 128 15.34 7.57 16.27
C ASN A 128 15.33 6.51 15.18
N TYR A 129 15.15 6.96 13.96
CA TYR A 129 15.31 6.15 12.76
C TYR A 129 16.57 6.60 12.04
N TRP A 130 17.45 5.68 11.76
CA TRP A 130 18.67 5.91 11.00
C TRP A 130 18.75 4.90 9.87
N ALA A 131 19.02 5.36 8.65
CA ALA A 131 19.16 4.52 7.48
C ALA A 131 20.39 4.95 6.66
N LEU A 132 21.11 3.97 6.15
CA LEU A 132 22.27 4.15 5.30
C LEU A 132 22.21 3.18 4.13
N GLU A 133 22.41 3.70 2.93
CA GLU A 133 22.59 2.87 1.74
C GLU A 133 23.93 3.20 1.09
N ARG A 134 24.76 2.18 0.89
CA ARG A 134 26.05 2.28 0.21
C ARG A 134 26.22 1.15 -0.78
N GLY A 135 26.53 1.46 -2.02
CA GLY A 135 26.72 0.43 -3.02
C GLY A 135 27.57 0.90 -4.19
N TYR A 136 27.90 -0.07 -5.01
CA TYR A 136 28.63 0.15 -6.24
C TYR A 136 28.14 -0.82 -7.31
N LYS A 137 27.91 -0.30 -8.51
CA LYS A 137 27.40 -1.06 -9.65
C LYS A 137 28.14 -0.64 -10.92
N GLY A 138 28.46 -1.59 -11.76
CA GLY A 138 29.01 -1.31 -13.09
C GLY A 138 29.27 -2.54 -13.92
N THR A 139 29.59 -2.31 -15.18
CA THR A 139 30.00 -3.36 -16.13
C THR A 139 31.37 -3.92 -15.77
N LEU A 140 31.61 -5.20 -16.10
CA LEU A 140 32.90 -5.84 -15.85
C LEU A 140 33.92 -5.48 -16.94
N LEU A 141 35.12 -5.06 -16.52
CA LEU A 141 36.18 -4.60 -17.44
C LEU A 141 37.12 -5.73 -17.88
N GLY A 142 37.67 -6.45 -16.93
CA GLY A 142 38.75 -7.42 -17.18
C GLY A 142 38.23 -8.79 -17.59
N VAL A 143 37.92 -9.61 -16.63
CA VAL A 143 37.55 -11.02 -16.81
C VAL A 143 36.02 -11.16 -16.81
N PRO A 144 35.42 -11.74 -17.89
CA PRO A 144 33.98 -12.01 -17.93
C PRO A 144 33.53 -12.85 -16.75
N ASN A 145 32.35 -12.51 -16.18
CA ASN A 145 31.72 -13.24 -15.07
C ASN A 145 32.54 -13.30 -13.76
N LYS A 146 33.62 -12.53 -13.64
CA LYS A 146 34.31 -12.35 -12.35
C LYS A 146 33.63 -11.23 -11.58
N PHE A 147 32.64 -11.60 -10.78
CA PHE A 147 31.83 -10.69 -9.97
C PHE A 147 32.57 -10.22 -8.71
N ALA A 148 33.40 -9.20 -8.90
CA ALA A 148 34.17 -8.55 -7.83
C ALA A 148 34.25 -7.04 -8.10
N ALA A 149 34.21 -6.23 -7.05
CA ALA A 149 34.30 -4.79 -7.15
C ALA A 149 35.56 -4.32 -7.93
N SER A 150 36.69 -4.99 -7.74
CA SER A 150 37.95 -4.72 -8.42
C SER A 150 37.92 -5.00 -9.92
N ASN A 151 36.90 -5.70 -10.44
CA ASN A 151 36.73 -6.01 -11.87
C ASN A 151 35.66 -5.13 -12.54
N ILE A 152 35.04 -4.20 -11.80
CA ILE A 152 34.13 -3.23 -12.37
C ILE A 152 34.91 -2.16 -13.13
N ASP A 153 34.42 -1.80 -14.30
CA ASP A 153 34.99 -0.72 -15.11
C ASP A 153 34.87 0.63 -14.41
N PRO A 154 35.97 1.29 -14.03
CA PRO A 154 35.90 2.59 -13.36
C PRO A 154 35.21 3.68 -14.18
N ALA A 155 35.26 3.58 -15.52
CA ALA A 155 34.64 4.55 -16.42
C ALA A 155 33.11 4.44 -16.43
N ASN A 156 32.57 3.25 -16.12
CA ASN A 156 31.13 2.96 -16.12
C ASN A 156 30.59 2.58 -14.73
N GLY A 157 31.46 2.58 -13.72
CA GLY A 157 31.07 2.33 -12.33
C GLY A 157 30.27 3.48 -11.77
N ARG A 158 29.13 3.17 -11.15
CA ARG A 158 28.28 4.14 -10.47
C ARG A 158 28.24 3.83 -8.99
N ILE A 159 28.56 4.81 -8.18
CA ILE A 159 28.31 4.74 -6.75
C ILE A 159 26.80 4.87 -6.53
N SER A 160 26.23 3.93 -5.81
CA SER A 160 24.86 4.00 -5.37
C SER A 160 24.86 4.45 -3.91
N GLU A 161 24.78 5.74 -3.70
CA GLU A 161 24.45 6.33 -2.41
C GLU A 161 23.08 6.98 -2.53
N LYS A 162 22.03 6.28 -2.11
CA LYS A 162 20.73 6.90 -1.98
C LYS A 162 20.58 7.46 -0.58
N GLY A 163 20.71 8.77 -0.47
CA GLY A 163 20.30 9.49 0.72
C GLY A 163 21.31 9.60 1.84
N GLY A 164 22.53 9.13 1.67
CA GLY A 164 23.56 9.28 2.68
C GLY A 164 23.12 8.78 4.07
N ASP A 165 23.57 9.43 5.12
CA ASP A 165 23.14 9.20 6.52
C ASP A 165 21.77 9.87 6.73
N SER A 166 20.68 9.14 6.49
CA SER A 166 19.32 9.62 6.74
C SER A 166 18.94 9.38 8.19
N ARG A 167 18.60 10.44 8.91
CA ARG A 167 18.23 10.34 10.31
C ARG A 167 16.97 11.14 10.63
N VAL A 168 15.99 10.48 11.27
CA VAL A 168 14.76 11.10 11.73
C VAL A 168 14.61 10.87 13.22
N ARG A 169 14.47 11.92 14.00
CA ARG A 169 14.26 11.87 15.44
C ARG A 169 12.91 12.46 15.80
N ASN A 170 12.27 11.85 16.77
CA ASN A 170 11.02 12.33 17.32
C ASN A 170 11.05 12.24 18.84
N HIS A 171 10.60 13.28 19.50
CA HIS A 171 10.30 13.31 20.92
C HIS A 171 8.81 13.58 21.08
N ALA A 172 8.21 13.02 22.11
CA ALA A 172 6.83 13.33 22.43
C ALA A 172 6.56 13.27 23.92
N VAL A 173 5.66 14.13 24.35
CA VAL A 173 5.05 14.09 25.68
C VAL A 173 3.57 13.81 25.49
N PHE A 174 3.01 12.93 26.30
CA PHE A 174 1.63 12.53 26.17
C PHE A 174 0.98 12.24 27.53
N ALA A 175 -0.33 12.40 27.57
CA ALA A 175 -1.15 12.00 28.68
C ALA A 175 -2.49 11.43 28.19
N ASN A 176 -2.95 10.36 28.85
CA ASN A 176 -4.26 9.77 28.64
C ASN A 176 -4.95 9.66 29.99
N LEU A 177 -6.25 9.93 30.00
CA LEU A 177 -7.12 9.81 31.19
C LEU A 177 -8.43 9.15 30.77
N GLU A 178 -8.76 8.06 31.41
CA GLU A 178 -10.09 7.46 31.35
C GLU A 178 -10.77 7.54 32.73
N LEU A 179 -11.93 8.13 32.76
CA LEU A 179 -12.79 8.23 33.94
C LEU A 179 -14.02 7.38 33.69
N GLY A 180 -14.20 6.32 34.48
CA GLY A 180 -15.40 5.50 34.48
C GLY A 180 -16.28 5.84 35.68
N TRP A 181 -17.60 5.92 35.48
CA TRP A 181 -18.56 6.09 36.53
C TRP A 181 -19.56 4.93 36.56
N LYS A 182 -19.62 4.23 37.70
CA LYS A 182 -20.50 3.06 37.97
C LYS A 182 -20.41 1.97 36.91
N SER A 183 -19.30 1.87 36.17
CA SER A 183 -19.16 1.00 35.02
C SER A 183 -20.17 1.24 33.88
N MET A 184 -20.84 2.39 33.91
CA MET A 184 -21.91 2.77 32.96
C MET A 184 -21.46 3.82 31.96
N LEU A 185 -20.71 4.82 32.43
CA LEU A 185 -20.28 5.97 31.62
C LEU A 185 -18.76 6.10 31.70
N TYR A 186 -18.14 6.30 30.52
CA TYR A 186 -16.69 6.48 30.43
C TYR A 186 -16.36 7.71 29.60
N LEU A 187 -15.51 8.58 30.15
CA LEU A 187 -14.91 9.71 29.46
C LEU A 187 -13.44 9.43 29.27
N THR A 188 -12.99 9.47 28.02
CA THR A 188 -11.57 9.32 27.65
C THR A 188 -11.05 10.65 27.12
N LEU A 189 -9.94 11.13 27.68
CA LEU A 189 -9.23 12.33 27.24
C LEU A 189 -7.80 11.97 26.92
N THR A 190 -7.31 12.40 25.75
CA THR A 190 -5.90 12.22 25.40
C THR A 190 -5.32 13.52 24.88
N GLY A 191 -4.05 13.73 25.14
CA GLY A 191 -3.30 14.84 24.59
C GLY A 191 -1.86 14.41 24.33
N ARG A 192 -1.33 14.83 23.19
CA ARG A 192 0.04 14.53 22.81
C ARG A 192 0.66 15.71 22.08
N ASN A 193 1.93 15.99 22.39
CA ASN A 193 2.75 16.96 21.67
C ASN A 193 4.00 16.27 21.15
N ASP A 194 4.26 16.39 19.86
CA ASP A 194 5.43 15.84 19.16
C ASP A 194 6.37 16.95 18.70
N TRP A 195 7.68 16.69 18.82
CA TRP A 195 8.77 17.44 18.21
C TRP A 195 9.49 16.52 17.23
N ASN A 196 9.44 16.84 15.94
CA ASN A 196 10.03 15.99 14.91
C ASN A 196 11.15 16.71 14.15
N SER A 197 12.27 16.02 13.95
CA SER A 197 13.44 16.60 13.28
C SER A 197 13.17 17.03 11.81
N ARG A 198 12.06 16.57 11.20
CA ARG A 198 11.65 17.03 9.86
C ARG A 198 11.02 18.40 9.85
N LEU A 199 10.66 18.93 11.01
CA LEU A 199 10.09 20.27 11.17
C LEU A 199 11.08 21.26 11.82
N VAL A 200 12.32 20.86 12.01
CA VAL A 200 13.37 21.77 12.52
C VAL A 200 13.58 22.93 11.54
N ASN A 201 13.70 24.15 12.07
CA ASN A 201 13.80 25.40 11.33
C ASN A 201 12.55 25.77 10.51
N THR A 202 11.39 25.23 10.86
CA THR A 202 10.09 25.67 10.35
C THR A 202 9.34 26.44 11.41
N ASP A 203 8.26 27.13 11.03
CA ASP A 203 7.44 27.90 11.97
C ASP A 203 6.70 27.03 12.99
N GLU A 204 6.49 25.72 12.69
CA GLU A 204 5.84 24.76 13.57
C GLU A 204 6.80 23.61 13.92
N GLU A 205 7.77 23.84 14.82
CA GLU A 205 8.72 22.82 15.25
C GLU A 205 8.08 21.71 16.10
N SER A 206 6.92 21.98 16.70
CA SER A 206 6.13 21.01 17.47
C SER A 206 4.65 21.14 17.21
N PHE A 207 3.91 20.06 17.38
CA PHE A 207 2.48 20.04 17.15
C PHE A 207 1.76 19.24 18.24
N PHE A 208 0.73 19.89 18.81
CA PHE A 208 -0.15 19.29 19.81
C PHE A 208 -1.43 18.79 19.15
N TYR A 209 -1.93 17.65 19.61
CA TYR A 209 -3.20 17.10 19.15
C TYR A 209 -3.97 16.39 20.28
N PRO A 210 -5.25 16.75 20.46
CA PRO A 210 -6.13 16.20 21.48
C PRO A 210 -7.04 15.10 20.93
N SER A 211 -7.60 14.31 21.86
CA SER A 211 -8.75 13.44 21.58
C SER A 211 -9.69 13.43 22.79
N ILE A 212 -10.99 13.36 22.51
CA ILE A 212 -12.03 13.19 23.50
C ILE A 212 -13.00 12.08 23.07
N GLY A 213 -13.29 11.15 23.94
CA GLY A 213 -14.24 10.07 23.72
C GLY A 213 -15.23 9.96 24.88
N LEU A 214 -16.48 9.70 24.53
CA LEU A 214 -17.55 9.40 25.50
C LEU A 214 -18.18 8.08 25.11
N SER A 215 -18.37 7.17 26.08
CA SER A 215 -19.10 5.94 25.84
C SER A 215 -20.02 5.62 27.02
N GLY A 216 -21.23 5.16 26.69
CA GLY A 216 -22.24 4.76 27.66
C GLY A 216 -22.71 3.33 27.47
N ILE A 217 -22.70 2.52 28.52
CA ILE A 217 -23.25 1.17 28.55
C ILE A 217 -24.70 1.27 28.98
N ILE A 218 -25.57 1.43 28.00
CA ILE A 218 -27.01 1.69 28.24
C ILE A 218 -27.67 0.54 29.00
N SER A 219 -27.22 -0.69 28.74
CA SER A 219 -27.73 -1.88 29.46
C SER A 219 -27.42 -1.88 30.96
N GLU A 220 -26.44 -1.10 31.41
CA GLU A 220 -26.15 -0.90 32.84
C GLU A 220 -26.90 0.31 33.44
N MET A 221 -27.34 1.24 32.58
CA MET A 221 -28.04 2.47 33.03
C MET A 221 -29.52 2.26 33.24
N VAL A 222 -30.16 1.47 32.36
CA VAL A 222 -31.61 1.26 32.37
C VAL A 222 -31.92 -0.23 32.16
N LYS A 223 -33.05 -0.66 32.74
CA LYS A 223 -33.56 -2.02 32.49
C LYS A 223 -34.07 -2.11 31.07
N LEU A 224 -33.37 -2.90 30.24
CA LEU A 224 -33.76 -3.23 28.88
C LEU A 224 -34.59 -4.54 28.88
N PRO A 225 -35.33 -4.83 27.78
CA PRO A 225 -35.94 -6.13 27.58
C PRO A 225 -34.89 -7.27 27.66
N GLU A 226 -35.27 -8.42 28.22
CA GLU A 226 -34.36 -9.54 28.50
C GLU A 226 -33.60 -10.06 27.27
N PHE A 227 -34.14 -9.84 26.08
CA PHE A 227 -33.46 -10.25 24.83
C PHE A 227 -32.26 -9.33 24.48
N ILE A 228 -32.19 -8.12 25.05
CA ILE A 228 -31.04 -7.23 24.89
C ILE A 228 -30.05 -7.48 26.01
N SER A 229 -29.03 -8.26 25.74
CA SER A 229 -28.02 -8.65 26.74
C SER A 229 -26.94 -7.58 26.96
N TYR A 230 -26.73 -6.71 25.97
CA TYR A 230 -25.75 -5.62 26.05
C TYR A 230 -26.07 -4.55 25.02
N LEU A 231 -25.97 -3.29 25.42
CA LEU A 231 -26.09 -2.14 24.53
C LEU A 231 -25.13 -1.04 25.00
N LYS A 232 -24.18 -0.69 24.07
CA LYS A 232 -23.21 0.39 24.27
C LYS A 232 -23.28 1.36 23.11
N VAL A 233 -23.23 2.65 23.40
CA VAL A 233 -23.06 3.72 22.43
C VAL A 233 -21.74 4.43 22.71
N ARG A 234 -21.06 4.90 21.67
CA ARG A 234 -19.81 5.66 21.77
C ARG A 234 -19.77 6.79 20.75
N GLY A 235 -19.11 7.87 21.12
CA GLY A 235 -18.77 8.97 20.21
C GLY A 235 -17.40 9.51 20.57
N SER A 236 -16.63 9.89 19.58
CA SER A 236 -15.31 10.50 19.78
C SER A 236 -15.00 11.58 18.76
N TYR A 237 -14.20 12.53 19.18
CA TYR A 237 -13.46 13.45 18.35
C TYR A 237 -11.97 13.21 18.56
N THR A 238 -11.24 13.10 17.48
CA THR A 238 -9.80 12.86 17.52
C THR A 238 -9.13 13.79 16.53
N GLU A 239 -8.06 14.44 16.96
CA GLU A 239 -7.13 15.11 16.10
C GLU A 239 -5.81 14.34 16.11
N VAL A 240 -5.17 14.17 14.94
CA VAL A 240 -3.86 13.54 14.78
C VAL A 240 -3.00 14.43 13.92
N GLY A 241 -1.75 14.64 14.34
CA GLY A 241 -0.73 15.34 13.57
C GLY A 241 0.29 14.35 13.01
N ALA A 242 0.76 14.61 11.81
CA ALA A 242 1.88 13.90 11.18
C ALA A 242 2.90 14.89 10.64
N PRO A 243 4.22 14.68 10.86
CA PRO A 243 5.23 15.52 10.23
C PRO A 243 5.22 15.29 8.72
N VAL A 244 5.79 16.23 7.95
CA VAL A 244 5.96 16.08 6.51
C VAL A 244 6.63 14.75 6.16
N SER A 245 6.13 14.07 5.12
CA SER A 245 6.50 12.69 4.80
C SER A 245 7.93 12.55 4.25
N ARG A 246 8.54 13.64 3.76
CA ARG A 246 9.90 13.63 3.18
C ARG A 246 10.91 14.31 4.08
N SER A 247 12.06 13.66 4.29
CA SER A 247 13.25 14.32 4.81
C SER A 247 13.89 15.22 3.74
N GLY A 248 14.54 16.30 4.17
CA GLY A 248 15.23 17.23 3.27
C GLY A 248 14.36 18.34 2.69
N LEU A 249 13.13 18.53 3.20
CA LEU A 249 12.28 19.67 2.86
C LEU A 249 12.58 20.93 3.70
N THR A 250 13.31 20.78 4.79
CA THR A 250 13.77 21.90 5.60
C THR A 250 14.73 22.78 4.81
N PRO A 251 14.70 24.10 5.00
CA PRO A 251 15.43 25.04 4.16
C PRO A 251 16.90 24.68 4.02
N GLY A 252 17.33 24.57 2.79
CA GLY A 252 18.73 24.40 2.42
C GLY A 252 19.15 25.51 1.45
N THR A 253 20.43 25.67 1.25
CA THR A 253 20.93 26.58 0.21
C THR A 253 20.74 25.91 -1.14
N VAL A 254 19.89 26.49 -1.99
CA VAL A 254 19.74 26.06 -3.39
C VAL A 254 20.52 27.01 -4.28
N THR A 255 21.44 26.47 -5.05
CA THR A 255 22.16 27.23 -6.09
C THR A 255 21.58 26.87 -7.44
N THR A 256 21.14 27.87 -8.18
CA THR A 256 20.71 27.69 -9.57
C THR A 256 21.94 27.81 -10.46
N PRO A 257 22.37 26.73 -11.14
CA PRO A 257 23.53 26.80 -12.01
C PRO A 257 23.25 27.64 -13.27
N ILE A 258 24.25 28.34 -13.74
CA ILE A 258 24.21 29.00 -15.04
C ILE A 258 24.82 28.01 -16.06
N VAL A 259 23.99 27.52 -16.97
CA VAL A 259 24.41 26.63 -18.03
C VAL A 259 24.35 27.35 -19.38
N GLY A 260 25.48 27.42 -20.09
CA GLY A 260 25.53 28.08 -21.40
C GLY A 260 25.20 29.58 -21.40
N GLY A 261 25.33 30.26 -20.25
CA GLY A 261 25.02 31.67 -20.10
C GLY A 261 23.56 31.98 -19.81
N ALA A 262 22.70 30.97 -19.69
CA ALA A 262 21.32 31.09 -19.27
C ALA A 262 21.12 30.47 -17.89
N LEU A 263 20.19 31.03 -17.10
CA LEU A 263 19.72 30.40 -15.88
C LEU A 263 19.05 29.07 -16.27
N ASP A 264 19.59 27.96 -15.77
CA ASP A 264 18.89 26.66 -15.81
C ASP A 264 18.15 26.50 -14.50
N PRO A 265 16.80 26.65 -14.49
CA PRO A 265 16.02 26.46 -13.28
C PRO A 265 16.21 25.04 -12.79
N THR A 266 16.96 24.84 -11.72
CA THR A 266 17.19 23.52 -11.15
C THR A 266 16.76 23.50 -9.69
N GLY A 267 16.05 22.42 -9.34
CA GLY A 267 15.70 22.18 -7.95
C GLY A 267 14.34 22.71 -7.53
N ILE A 268 14.09 22.54 -6.25
CA ILE A 268 12.84 22.88 -5.59
C ILE A 268 13.08 24.14 -4.75
N TYR A 269 12.15 25.07 -4.82
CA TYR A 269 12.20 26.28 -3.99
C TYR A 269 12.27 25.90 -2.51
N PRO A 270 13.22 26.46 -1.73
CA PRO A 270 13.34 26.19 -0.31
C PRO A 270 12.18 26.84 0.45
N PHE A 271 11.18 26.06 0.74
CA PHE A 271 10.02 26.48 1.50
C PHE A 271 10.28 26.33 2.99
N THR A 272 9.94 27.33 3.79
CA THR A 272 10.24 27.39 5.23
C THR A 272 9.03 27.15 6.13
N ASP A 273 7.83 27.42 5.63
CA ASP A 273 6.58 27.38 6.40
C ASP A 273 5.91 25.98 6.36
N PHE A 274 6.69 24.93 6.64
CA PHE A 274 6.12 23.59 6.78
C PHE A 274 5.43 23.44 8.14
N LYS A 275 4.18 22.96 8.06
CA LYS A 275 3.34 22.59 9.20
C LYS A 275 3.13 21.09 9.23
N ALA A 276 2.74 20.56 10.38
CA ALA A 276 2.29 19.19 10.45
C ALA A 276 0.99 18.99 9.64
N GLU A 277 0.90 17.90 8.91
CA GLU A 277 -0.39 17.45 8.35
C GLU A 277 -1.33 17.12 9.51
N ARG A 278 -2.59 17.53 9.42
CA ARG A 278 -3.60 17.38 10.47
C ARG A 278 -4.79 16.57 9.97
N THR A 279 -5.13 15.50 10.68
CA THR A 279 -6.37 14.76 10.44
C THR A 279 -7.30 14.95 11.62
N LYS A 280 -8.52 15.44 11.36
CA LYS A 280 -9.61 15.60 12.32
C LYS A 280 -10.68 14.56 12.02
N SER A 281 -11.07 13.78 13.01
CA SER A 281 -12.00 12.67 12.85
C SER A 281 -13.12 12.72 13.89
N TYR A 282 -14.32 12.38 13.46
CA TYR A 282 -15.48 12.10 14.32
C TYR A 282 -15.90 10.66 14.10
N GLU A 283 -16.13 9.94 15.19
CA GLU A 283 -16.63 8.57 15.12
C GLU A 283 -17.86 8.41 16.04
N PHE A 284 -18.84 7.63 15.54
CA PHE A 284 -20.01 7.21 16.31
C PHE A 284 -20.17 5.71 16.18
N GLY A 285 -20.27 5.01 17.29
CA GLY A 285 -20.37 3.56 17.32
C GLY A 285 -21.49 3.05 18.20
N LEU A 286 -22.09 1.94 17.75
CA LEU A 286 -23.10 1.18 18.46
C LEU A 286 -22.62 -0.27 18.57
N SER A 287 -22.67 -0.83 19.80
CA SER A 287 -22.46 -2.26 20.05
C SER A 287 -23.70 -2.84 20.72
N LEU A 288 -24.29 -3.85 20.10
CA LEU A 288 -25.54 -4.51 20.56
C LEU A 288 -25.28 -6.01 20.67
N LYS A 289 -25.77 -6.62 21.77
CA LYS A 289 -25.78 -8.07 21.92
C LYS A 289 -27.15 -8.55 22.29
N LEU A 290 -27.70 -9.49 21.54
CA LEU A 290 -29.01 -10.06 21.73
C LEU A 290 -28.93 -11.52 22.15
N TRP A 291 -29.75 -11.94 23.14
CA TRP A 291 -29.81 -13.32 23.66
C TRP A 291 -28.44 -13.92 24.03
N ASN A 292 -27.45 -13.12 24.28
CA ASN A 292 -26.03 -13.54 24.42
C ASN A 292 -25.45 -14.33 23.24
N LYS A 293 -26.09 -14.33 22.09
CA LYS A 293 -25.73 -15.13 20.90
C LYS A 293 -25.46 -14.30 19.66
N LEU A 294 -26.23 -13.24 19.44
CA LEU A 294 -26.11 -12.36 18.28
C LEU A 294 -25.50 -11.04 18.71
N SER A 295 -24.33 -10.71 18.16
CA SER A 295 -23.62 -9.44 18.38
C SER A 295 -23.60 -8.62 17.10
N ALA A 296 -23.95 -7.35 17.18
CA ALA A 296 -23.87 -6.39 16.08
C ALA A 296 -23.05 -5.19 16.51
N GLU A 297 -22.13 -4.78 15.66
CA GLU A 297 -21.37 -3.54 15.81
C GLU A 297 -21.51 -2.71 14.54
N VAL A 298 -21.74 -1.41 14.72
CA VAL A 298 -21.82 -0.45 13.61
C VAL A 298 -21.05 0.79 14.00
N THR A 299 -20.18 1.25 13.13
CA THR A 299 -19.42 2.48 13.31
C THR A 299 -19.58 3.35 12.06
N TYR A 300 -19.87 4.62 12.27
CA TYR A 300 -19.77 5.67 11.27
C TYR A 300 -18.58 6.54 11.60
N TYR A 301 -17.80 6.88 10.60
CA TYR A 301 -16.70 7.82 10.74
C TYR A 301 -16.71 8.89 9.64
N HIS A 302 -16.17 10.05 10.00
CA HIS A 302 -15.93 11.16 9.12
C HIS A 302 -14.60 11.81 9.49
N SER A 303 -13.68 11.93 8.55
CA SER A 303 -12.36 12.51 8.78
C SER A 303 -11.95 13.45 7.63
N ASN A 304 -11.24 14.51 7.98
CA ASN A 304 -10.65 15.45 7.05
C ASN A 304 -9.15 15.56 7.33
N THR A 305 -8.35 15.45 6.27
CA THR A 305 -6.89 15.65 6.34
C THR A 305 -6.53 16.97 5.66
N TYR A 306 -5.91 17.85 6.43
CA TYR A 306 -5.49 19.20 6.04
C TYR A 306 -3.98 19.32 5.95
N ASN A 307 -3.49 20.39 5.30
CA ASN A 307 -2.07 20.71 5.14
C ASN A 307 -1.30 19.58 4.43
N GLN A 308 -1.93 18.94 3.44
CA GLN A 308 -1.23 17.94 2.65
C GLN A 308 -0.15 18.60 1.79
N THR A 309 0.98 17.90 1.64
CA THR A 309 2.11 18.43 0.87
C THR A 309 1.97 18.07 -0.60
N PHE A 310 1.89 19.08 -1.46
CA PHE A 310 1.87 18.97 -2.92
C PHE A 310 3.18 19.53 -3.50
N LEU A 311 3.60 18.97 -4.63
CA LEU A 311 4.67 19.51 -5.44
C LEU A 311 4.04 20.17 -6.66
N GLY A 312 4.18 21.50 -6.74
CA GLY A 312 3.72 22.33 -7.85
C GLY A 312 4.88 22.75 -8.75
N ASP A 313 4.62 22.91 -10.04
CA ASP A 313 5.60 23.44 -10.98
C ASP A 313 5.59 24.98 -10.91
N LEU A 314 6.77 25.60 -11.02
CA LEU A 314 6.96 27.04 -11.04
C LEU A 314 7.30 27.52 -12.45
N PRO A 315 6.91 28.76 -12.80
CA PRO A 315 7.38 29.41 -14.02
C PRO A 315 8.91 29.57 -14.01
N GLU A 316 9.54 29.38 -15.17
CA GLU A 316 11.02 29.40 -15.31
C GLU A 316 11.68 30.72 -14.84
N PHE A 317 10.98 31.85 -14.93
CA PHE A 317 11.50 33.14 -14.50
C PHE A 317 11.76 33.22 -12.98
N THR A 318 11.17 32.34 -12.18
CA THR A 318 11.42 32.25 -10.72
C THR A 318 12.80 31.70 -10.39
N GLY A 319 13.48 31.08 -11.35
CA GLY A 319 14.76 30.39 -11.17
C GLY A 319 14.66 29.01 -10.52
N TYR A 320 13.46 28.51 -10.25
CA TYR A 320 13.17 27.20 -9.68
C TYR A 320 12.21 26.42 -10.58
N LYS A 321 12.31 25.10 -10.57
CA LYS A 321 11.39 24.24 -11.31
C LYS A 321 10.12 23.95 -10.54
N GLN A 322 10.22 23.79 -9.24
CA GLN A 322 9.11 23.29 -8.42
C GLN A 322 9.12 23.93 -7.03
N ILE A 323 7.96 23.93 -6.39
CA ILE A 323 7.76 24.35 -5.00
C ILE A 323 6.93 23.29 -4.26
N TYR A 324 7.25 23.04 -3.01
CA TYR A 324 6.34 22.33 -2.12
C TYR A 324 5.33 23.28 -1.53
N LEU A 325 4.07 22.91 -1.63
CA LEU A 325 2.93 23.64 -1.08
C LEU A 325 2.21 22.76 -0.09
N GLN A 326 1.78 23.35 1.01
CA GLN A 326 0.92 22.68 1.97
C GLN A 326 -0.47 23.30 1.94
N ALA A 327 -1.39 22.57 1.36
CA ALA A 327 -2.78 23.00 1.22
C ALA A 327 -3.69 21.79 1.09
N GLY A 328 -4.93 22.06 0.77
CA GLY A 328 -5.91 21.04 0.45
C GLY A 328 -6.59 20.42 1.67
N ASN A 329 -7.72 19.83 1.37
CA ASN A 329 -8.55 19.10 2.30
C ASN A 329 -9.06 17.82 1.63
N VAL A 330 -8.72 16.67 2.19
CA VAL A 330 -9.24 15.38 1.71
C VAL A 330 -10.14 14.78 2.77
N GLU A 331 -11.39 14.58 2.39
CA GLU A 331 -12.43 13.97 3.23
C GLU A 331 -12.47 12.45 3.03
N ASN A 332 -12.60 11.72 4.14
CA ASN A 332 -12.98 10.32 4.16
C ASN A 332 -14.19 10.15 5.07
N ARG A 333 -15.22 9.48 4.58
CA ARG A 333 -16.40 9.14 5.38
C ARG A 333 -16.87 7.73 5.07
N GLY A 334 -17.32 7.02 6.09
CA GLY A 334 -17.68 5.63 5.85
C GLY A 334 -18.44 4.97 6.98
N TRP A 335 -18.78 3.71 6.69
CA TRP A 335 -19.48 2.82 7.59
C TRP A 335 -18.71 1.52 7.68
N GLU A 336 -18.60 1.03 8.91
CA GLU A 336 -18.11 -0.30 9.21
C GLU A 336 -19.17 -1.01 10.05
N ALA A 337 -19.46 -2.25 9.69
CA ALA A 337 -20.44 -3.05 10.42
C ALA A 337 -19.96 -4.51 10.53
N SER A 338 -20.27 -5.13 11.66
CA SER A 338 -20.12 -6.57 11.85
C SER A 338 -21.37 -7.15 12.52
N LEU A 339 -21.74 -8.36 12.08
CA LEU A 339 -22.82 -9.12 12.65
C LEU A 339 -22.31 -10.54 12.94
N SER A 340 -22.23 -10.92 14.21
CA SER A 340 -21.70 -12.20 14.65
C SER A 340 -22.77 -13.00 15.39
N TYR A 341 -22.95 -14.25 14.97
CA TYR A 341 -23.78 -15.21 15.67
C TYR A 341 -22.94 -16.36 16.20
N SER A 342 -23.10 -16.69 17.48
CA SER A 342 -22.40 -17.83 18.10
C SER A 342 -23.35 -18.59 19.03
N ASP A 343 -23.46 -19.91 18.78
CA ASP A 343 -24.29 -20.79 19.59
C ASP A 343 -23.71 -22.19 19.69
N GLN A 344 -23.99 -22.84 20.81
CA GLN A 344 -23.67 -24.26 21.04
C GLN A 344 -24.98 -25.01 21.32
N PHE A 345 -25.46 -25.76 20.34
CA PHE A 345 -26.70 -26.50 20.45
C PHE A 345 -26.56 -27.73 21.33
N LYS A 346 -27.64 -28.10 22.04
CA LYS A 346 -27.67 -29.24 22.97
C LYS A 346 -27.28 -30.57 22.34
N PHE A 347 -27.51 -30.74 21.04
CA PHE A 347 -27.14 -31.96 20.29
C PHE A 347 -25.66 -32.01 19.86
N GLY A 348 -24.87 -30.97 20.26
CA GLY A 348 -23.43 -30.95 20.08
C GLY A 348 -22.93 -30.16 18.87
N LEU A 349 -23.82 -29.50 18.09
CA LEU A 349 -23.42 -28.60 17.01
C LEU A 349 -23.06 -27.23 17.58
N GLY A 350 -21.84 -26.77 17.31
CA GLY A 350 -21.40 -25.40 17.54
C GLY A 350 -21.38 -24.62 16.22
N ILE A 351 -21.87 -23.38 16.25
CA ILE A 351 -21.85 -22.46 15.10
C ILE A 351 -21.24 -21.15 15.55
N SER A 352 -20.28 -20.61 14.79
CA SER A 352 -19.81 -19.25 14.88
C SER A 352 -19.77 -18.67 13.48
N SER A 353 -20.53 -17.62 13.23
CA SER A 353 -20.67 -16.99 11.91
C SER A 353 -20.58 -15.49 12.07
N THR A 354 -19.68 -14.86 11.29
CA THR A 354 -19.48 -13.40 11.33
C THR A 354 -19.56 -12.86 9.90
N LEU A 355 -20.43 -11.89 9.71
CA LEU A 355 -20.52 -11.06 8.50
C LEU A 355 -19.92 -9.69 8.80
N THR A 356 -19.05 -9.22 7.92
CA THR A 356 -18.44 -7.88 7.98
C THR A 356 -18.78 -7.07 6.73
N PHE A 357 -18.91 -5.78 6.91
CA PHE A 357 -19.15 -4.81 5.84
C PHE A 357 -18.32 -3.58 6.09
N SER A 358 -17.69 -3.02 5.05
CA SER A 358 -17.01 -1.74 5.10
C SER A 358 -17.20 -0.94 3.81
N ARG A 359 -17.44 0.35 3.97
CA ARG A 359 -17.55 1.32 2.87
C ARG A 359 -16.81 2.59 3.24
N ASN A 360 -15.92 3.06 2.38
CA ASN A 360 -15.27 4.36 2.47
C ASN A 360 -15.60 5.20 1.23
N ILE A 361 -15.92 6.47 1.44
CA ILE A 361 -16.02 7.49 0.40
C ILE A 361 -14.89 8.47 0.64
N ASN A 362 -14.00 8.59 -0.35
CA ASN A 362 -12.90 9.54 -0.35
C ASN A 362 -13.22 10.66 -1.35
N GLU A 363 -13.03 11.92 -0.95
CA GLU A 363 -13.32 13.09 -1.77
C GLU A 363 -12.30 14.20 -1.47
N ILE A 364 -11.73 14.77 -2.51
CA ILE A 364 -10.88 15.96 -2.43
C ILE A 364 -11.81 17.17 -2.37
N LYS A 365 -11.86 17.82 -1.22
CA LYS A 365 -12.72 18.98 -0.96
C LYS A 365 -12.11 20.29 -1.40
N GLU A 366 -10.78 20.37 -1.37
CA GLU A 366 -10.04 21.59 -1.63
C GLU A 366 -8.66 21.25 -2.20
N MET A 367 -8.29 21.93 -3.24
CA MET A 367 -6.95 21.91 -3.83
C MET A 367 -6.20 23.20 -3.44
N VAL A 368 -5.14 23.54 -4.12
CA VAL A 368 -4.36 24.76 -3.87
C VAL A 368 -4.97 25.92 -4.63
N GLU A 369 -5.56 26.88 -3.92
CA GLU A 369 -6.10 28.13 -4.49
C GLU A 369 -5.51 29.34 -3.80
N ASN A 370 -5.21 30.38 -4.59
CA ASN A 370 -4.74 31.69 -4.10
C ASN A 370 -3.56 31.61 -3.13
N TYR A 371 -2.61 30.70 -3.38
CA TYR A 371 -1.45 30.53 -2.53
C TYR A 371 -0.39 31.59 -2.83
N HIS A 372 -0.13 32.49 -1.88
CA HIS A 372 0.84 33.57 -2.00
C HIS A 372 2.24 33.13 -1.55
N THR A 373 3.25 33.52 -2.31
CA THR A 373 4.66 33.30 -1.98
C THR A 373 5.43 34.60 -2.17
N ASP A 374 6.57 34.74 -1.52
CA ASP A 374 7.48 35.89 -1.72
C ASP A 374 8.20 35.86 -3.09
N LEU A 375 7.97 34.80 -3.89
CA LEU A 375 8.60 34.62 -5.21
C LEU A 375 7.87 35.35 -6.33
N MET A 376 6.57 35.58 -6.18
CA MET A 376 5.70 36.09 -7.25
C MET A 376 4.59 36.94 -6.64
N ASP A 377 4.26 38.04 -7.32
CA ASP A 377 3.11 38.88 -6.95
C ASP A 377 1.77 38.15 -7.22
N GLU A 378 1.74 37.30 -8.24
CA GLU A 378 0.56 36.52 -8.60
C GLU A 378 0.45 35.27 -7.74
N PRO A 379 -0.75 34.92 -7.25
CA PRO A 379 -0.95 33.72 -6.45
C PRO A 379 -0.80 32.44 -7.28
N ILE A 380 -0.28 31.40 -6.64
CA ILE A 380 -0.19 30.06 -7.25
C ILE A 380 -1.53 29.36 -7.09
N ASN A 381 -2.06 28.85 -8.21
CA ASN A 381 -3.24 28.02 -8.26
C ASN A 381 -2.90 26.68 -8.87
N ILE A 382 -3.22 25.60 -8.17
CA ILE A 382 -3.02 24.21 -8.64
C ILE A 382 -4.38 23.53 -8.59
N PRO A 383 -5.22 23.69 -9.64
CA PRO A 383 -6.57 23.10 -9.69
C PRO A 383 -6.53 21.58 -9.85
N GLU A 384 -5.43 21.05 -10.41
CA GLU A 384 -5.24 19.62 -10.58
C GLU A 384 -3.78 19.21 -10.48
N VAL A 385 -3.53 17.98 -10.02
CA VAL A 385 -2.18 17.39 -9.96
C VAL A 385 -2.18 16.03 -10.64
N LEU A 386 -1.30 15.89 -11.64
CA LEU A 386 -1.10 14.62 -12.34
C LEU A 386 -0.16 13.71 -11.55
N LYS A 387 -0.56 12.47 -11.36
CA LYS A 387 0.23 11.41 -10.74
C LYS A 387 0.27 10.19 -11.64
N ASP A 388 1.28 9.33 -11.44
CA ASP A 388 1.42 8.07 -12.15
C ASP A 388 1.31 8.23 -13.69
N GLY A 389 2.15 9.10 -14.26
CA GLY A 389 2.17 9.35 -15.70
C GLY A 389 0.92 10.01 -16.29
N GLY A 390 0.03 10.57 -15.45
CA GLY A 390 -1.25 11.15 -15.85
C GLY A 390 -2.42 10.17 -15.78
N ARG A 391 -2.22 8.96 -15.29
CA ARG A 391 -3.30 8.00 -15.03
C ARG A 391 -4.18 8.43 -13.85
N VAL A 392 -3.59 9.06 -12.84
CA VAL A 392 -4.31 9.62 -11.69
C VAL A 392 -4.31 11.14 -11.79
N ILE A 393 -5.47 11.76 -11.70
CA ILE A 393 -5.64 13.21 -11.67
C ILE A 393 -6.35 13.58 -10.38
N LEU A 394 -5.62 14.27 -9.52
CA LEU A 394 -6.17 14.82 -8.29
C LEU A 394 -6.81 16.17 -8.61
N LYS A 395 -8.07 16.33 -8.33
CA LYS A 395 -8.83 17.59 -8.51
C LYS A 395 -9.97 17.67 -7.53
N GLU A 396 -10.46 18.87 -7.29
CA GLU A 396 -11.60 19.11 -6.43
C GLU A 396 -12.85 18.36 -6.89
N GLY A 397 -13.59 17.79 -5.93
CA GLY A 397 -14.77 16.93 -6.18
C GLY A 397 -14.42 15.50 -6.63
N GLY A 398 -13.16 15.21 -6.96
CA GLY A 398 -12.68 13.88 -7.29
C GLY A 398 -12.17 13.10 -6.07
N SER A 399 -11.67 11.89 -6.31
CA SER A 399 -11.02 11.04 -5.31
C SER A 399 -9.54 10.88 -5.60
N ILE A 400 -8.71 10.68 -4.57
CA ILE A 400 -7.30 10.30 -4.73
C ILE A 400 -7.12 8.94 -5.45
N HIS A 401 -8.20 8.21 -5.63
CA HIS A 401 -8.26 6.91 -6.28
C HIS A 401 -8.82 6.96 -7.72
N ASP A 402 -9.19 8.14 -8.20
CA ASP A 402 -9.76 8.31 -9.55
C ASP A 402 -8.71 8.11 -10.62
N ILE A 403 -9.03 7.30 -11.62
CA ILE A 403 -8.15 7.04 -12.75
C ILE A 403 -8.78 7.55 -14.06
N TYR A 404 -7.90 7.96 -14.96
CA TYR A 404 -8.23 8.60 -16.22
C TYR A 404 -7.45 7.98 -17.37
N ALA A 405 -8.01 8.05 -18.56
CA ALA A 405 -7.29 7.79 -19.81
C ALA A 405 -7.37 9.01 -20.72
N ASN A 406 -6.33 9.26 -21.47
CA ASN A 406 -6.28 10.33 -22.46
C ASN A 406 -5.78 9.86 -23.83
N THR A 407 -5.50 8.57 -23.99
CA THR A 407 -4.95 8.00 -25.21
C THR A 407 -5.93 6.99 -25.80
N PHE A 408 -6.44 7.27 -26.99
CA PHE A 408 -7.45 6.49 -27.69
C PHE A 408 -7.08 6.32 -29.17
N LEU A 409 -7.70 5.36 -29.84
CA LEU A 409 -7.64 5.30 -31.30
C LEU A 409 -8.25 6.57 -31.90
N LYS A 410 -7.56 7.14 -32.89
CA LYS A 410 -8.01 8.32 -33.59
C LYS A 410 -9.36 8.08 -34.21
N LYS A 411 -10.25 9.08 -34.12
CA LYS A 411 -11.60 9.04 -34.67
C LYS A 411 -11.78 10.07 -35.78
N ASP A 412 -12.64 9.77 -36.74
CA ASP A 412 -13.08 10.70 -37.76
C ASP A 412 -14.10 11.71 -37.18
N HIS A 413 -14.54 12.63 -38.03
CA HIS A 413 -15.53 13.66 -37.69
C HIS A 413 -16.93 13.12 -37.34
N LEU A 414 -17.20 11.84 -37.63
CA LEU A 414 -18.44 11.14 -37.27
C LEU A 414 -18.29 10.32 -35.98
N GLY A 415 -17.08 10.29 -35.38
CA GLY A 415 -16.78 9.57 -34.16
C GLY A 415 -16.42 8.08 -34.34
N TYR A 416 -16.26 7.62 -35.59
CA TYR A 416 -15.78 6.27 -35.88
C TYR A 416 -14.26 6.22 -35.87
N VAL A 417 -13.71 5.05 -35.46
CA VAL A 417 -12.25 4.84 -35.50
C VAL A 417 -11.72 4.99 -36.92
N GLU A 418 -10.70 5.83 -37.10
CA GLU A 418 -10.08 6.07 -38.40
C GLU A 418 -9.17 4.90 -38.79
N VAL A 419 -9.45 4.24 -39.89
CA VAL A 419 -8.57 3.22 -40.48
C VAL A 419 -7.87 3.84 -41.66
N LYS A 420 -6.55 3.84 -41.67
CA LYS A 420 -5.75 4.38 -42.77
C LYS A 420 -5.85 3.49 -44.01
N SER A 421 -5.46 4.02 -45.16
CA SER A 421 -5.51 3.30 -46.45
C SER A 421 -4.67 2.00 -46.46
N ASP A 422 -3.67 1.88 -45.59
CA ASP A 422 -2.85 0.70 -45.43
C ASP A 422 -3.39 -0.29 -44.36
N GLY A 423 -4.61 -0.04 -43.84
CA GLY A 423 -5.23 -0.88 -42.81
C GLY A 423 -4.71 -0.65 -41.39
N THR A 424 -3.81 0.31 -41.19
CA THR A 424 -3.28 0.65 -39.87
C THR A 424 -4.13 1.70 -39.15
N PHE A 425 -3.88 1.88 -37.86
CA PHE A 425 -4.57 2.84 -37.00
C PHE A 425 -3.62 3.95 -36.55
N GLY A 426 -4.21 5.06 -36.08
CA GLY A 426 -3.51 6.09 -35.32
C GLY A 426 -4.01 6.14 -33.89
N MET A 427 -3.13 6.52 -32.97
CA MET A 427 -3.52 6.93 -31.63
C MET A 427 -3.52 8.46 -31.55
N GLU A 428 -4.42 9.00 -30.76
CA GLU A 428 -4.44 10.41 -30.42
C GLU A 428 -4.49 10.58 -28.90
N LYS A 429 -3.84 11.63 -28.42
CA LYS A 429 -3.90 12.06 -27.04
C LYS A 429 -4.95 13.17 -26.96
N GLY A 430 -6.05 12.90 -26.29
CA GLY A 430 -7.15 13.84 -26.07
C GLY A 430 -7.23 14.31 -24.63
N GLU A 431 -8.35 14.94 -24.32
CA GLU A 431 -8.69 15.30 -22.94
C GLU A 431 -8.84 14.04 -22.07
N PRO A 432 -8.45 14.12 -20.79
CA PRO A 432 -8.58 13.00 -19.86
C PRO A 432 -10.05 12.58 -19.67
N VAL A 433 -10.33 11.31 -19.90
CA VAL A 433 -11.64 10.69 -19.68
C VAL A 433 -11.59 9.89 -18.38
N TYR A 434 -12.53 10.13 -17.49
CA TYR A 434 -12.69 9.39 -16.26
C TYR A 434 -13.06 7.92 -16.55
N LEU A 435 -12.29 6.99 -16.01
CA LEU A 435 -12.48 5.55 -16.19
C LEU A 435 -13.13 4.87 -14.99
N GLY A 436 -13.05 5.48 -13.82
CA GLY A 436 -13.50 4.94 -12.56
C GLY A 436 -12.46 5.16 -11.46
N LYS A 437 -12.69 4.57 -10.32
CA LYS A 437 -11.79 4.64 -9.16
C LYS A 437 -11.18 3.27 -8.85
N THR A 438 -9.96 3.25 -8.36
CA THR A 438 -9.28 1.99 -7.96
C THR A 438 -9.81 1.46 -6.63
N SER A 439 -10.40 2.31 -5.77
CA SER A 439 -11.02 1.88 -4.52
C SER A 439 -12.37 1.19 -4.74
N PRO A 440 -12.73 0.17 -3.94
CA PRO A 440 -14.05 -0.46 -4.02
C PRO A 440 -15.16 0.47 -3.56
N ASP A 441 -16.40 0.19 -3.97
CA ASP A 441 -17.59 0.83 -3.42
C ASP A 441 -17.86 0.34 -1.99
N PHE A 442 -17.65 -0.96 -1.76
CA PHE A 442 -17.69 -1.59 -0.43
C PHE A 442 -16.98 -2.95 -0.46
N ASN A 443 -16.62 -3.43 0.73
CA ASN A 443 -16.12 -4.79 0.94
C ASN A 443 -17.05 -5.55 1.87
N MET A 444 -17.13 -6.87 1.67
CA MET A 444 -17.84 -7.79 2.56
C MET A 444 -16.98 -9.00 2.87
N GLY A 445 -17.08 -9.49 4.11
CA GLY A 445 -16.46 -10.73 4.54
C GLY A 445 -17.46 -11.61 5.26
N TRP A 446 -17.42 -12.91 5.02
CA TRP A 446 -18.25 -13.88 5.71
C TRP A 446 -17.38 -15.03 6.21
N SER A 447 -17.18 -15.10 7.53
CA SER A 447 -16.37 -16.11 8.20
C SER A 447 -17.26 -17.05 9.00
N ASN A 448 -17.03 -18.33 8.90
CA ASN A 448 -17.83 -19.36 9.57
C ASN A 448 -16.94 -20.43 10.19
N MET A 449 -17.35 -20.93 11.35
CA MET A 449 -16.79 -22.11 12.00
C MET A 449 -17.94 -22.99 12.50
N LEU A 450 -18.01 -24.18 12.01
CA LEU A 450 -18.96 -25.21 12.41
C LEU A 450 -18.22 -26.31 13.15
N THR A 451 -18.70 -26.70 14.31
CA THR A 451 -18.08 -27.78 15.10
C THR A 451 -19.13 -28.84 15.45
N TYR A 452 -18.80 -30.11 15.27
CA TYR A 452 -19.68 -31.19 15.63
C TYR A 452 -18.89 -32.45 16.01
N LYS A 453 -19.04 -32.90 17.26
CA LYS A 453 -18.43 -34.17 17.74
C LYS A 453 -16.93 -34.32 17.42
N GLY A 454 -16.17 -33.27 17.60
CA GLY A 454 -14.73 -33.23 17.29
C GLY A 454 -14.39 -32.81 15.86
N PHE A 455 -15.31 -32.83 14.92
CA PHE A 455 -15.11 -32.24 13.59
C PHE A 455 -15.26 -30.74 13.63
N GLY A 456 -14.42 -30.05 12.87
CA GLY A 456 -14.49 -28.60 12.64
C GLY A 456 -14.42 -28.31 11.15
N LEU A 457 -15.32 -27.45 10.68
CA LEU A 457 -15.33 -26.90 9.32
C LEU A 457 -15.31 -25.38 9.41
N GLY A 458 -14.22 -24.77 8.99
CA GLY A 458 -14.06 -23.32 8.87
C GLY A 458 -14.03 -22.89 7.41
N PHE A 459 -14.68 -21.79 7.07
CA PHE A 459 -14.49 -21.14 5.78
C PHE A 459 -14.68 -19.64 5.86
N GLN A 460 -13.96 -18.93 5.00
CA GLN A 460 -14.04 -17.48 4.87
C GLN A 460 -14.21 -17.11 3.39
N ILE A 461 -15.25 -16.35 3.12
CA ILE A 461 -15.53 -15.75 1.81
C ILE A 461 -15.34 -14.25 1.92
N ASN A 462 -14.52 -13.69 1.02
CA ASN A 462 -14.32 -12.26 0.91
C ASN A 462 -14.83 -11.77 -0.45
N GLY A 463 -15.48 -10.62 -0.45
CA GLY A 463 -15.96 -9.95 -1.65
C GLY A 463 -15.53 -8.49 -1.66
N ARG A 464 -14.96 -8.07 -2.77
CA ARG A 464 -14.71 -6.67 -3.12
C ARG A 464 -15.66 -6.27 -4.23
N PHE A 465 -16.41 -5.20 -4.03
CA PHE A 465 -17.46 -4.78 -4.96
C PHE A 465 -17.17 -3.38 -5.49
N GLY A 466 -17.23 -3.23 -6.80
CA GLY A 466 -16.91 -1.97 -7.49
C GLY A 466 -15.40 -1.73 -7.62
N GLY A 467 -15.08 -0.57 -8.15
CA GLY A 467 -13.72 -0.20 -8.53
C GLY A 467 -13.31 -0.75 -9.89
N VAL A 468 -12.22 -0.19 -10.41
CA VAL A 468 -11.62 -0.60 -11.68
C VAL A 468 -10.13 -0.86 -11.51
N VAL A 469 -9.58 -1.66 -12.40
CA VAL A 469 -8.16 -1.98 -12.50
C VAL A 469 -7.72 -1.90 -13.96
N THR A 470 -6.55 -1.32 -14.21
CA THR A 470 -5.91 -1.33 -15.54
C THR A 470 -4.94 -2.50 -15.66
N SER A 471 -4.67 -2.97 -16.88
CA SER A 471 -3.68 -4.02 -17.12
C SER A 471 -2.72 -3.66 -18.24
N SER A 472 -1.50 -3.39 -17.87
CA SER A 472 -0.36 -3.28 -18.78
C SER A 472 0.08 -4.64 -19.31
N THR A 473 -0.18 -5.72 -18.56
CA THR A 473 0.08 -7.10 -18.98
C THR A 473 -0.77 -7.46 -20.19
N GLU A 474 -2.09 -7.27 -20.10
CA GLU A 474 -3.01 -7.57 -21.20
C GLU A 474 -2.70 -6.73 -22.45
N ALA A 475 -2.32 -5.46 -22.26
CA ALA A 475 -1.89 -4.60 -23.36
C ALA A 475 -0.70 -5.19 -24.11
N LEU A 476 0.32 -5.65 -23.39
CA LEU A 476 1.51 -6.25 -24.01
C LEU A 476 1.22 -7.62 -24.63
N LEU A 477 0.40 -8.47 -23.98
CA LEU A 477 -0.02 -9.74 -24.54
C LEU A 477 -0.78 -9.56 -25.87
N ASP A 478 -1.64 -8.57 -25.95
CA ASP A 478 -2.36 -8.20 -27.19
C ASP A 478 -1.41 -7.69 -28.27
N ARG A 479 -0.53 -6.78 -27.92
CA ARG A 479 0.46 -6.23 -28.84
C ARG A 479 1.29 -7.31 -29.53
N TYR A 480 1.66 -8.35 -28.79
CA TYR A 480 2.42 -9.49 -29.30
C TYR A 480 1.52 -10.60 -29.86
N GLY A 481 0.20 -10.46 -29.83
CA GLY A 481 -0.76 -11.40 -30.36
C GLY A 481 -0.80 -12.74 -29.64
N VAL A 482 -0.39 -12.77 -28.36
CA VAL A 482 -0.34 -13.99 -27.52
C VAL A 482 -1.47 -14.07 -26.48
N SER A 483 -2.36 -13.09 -26.45
CA SER A 483 -3.57 -13.14 -25.62
C SER A 483 -4.63 -14.02 -26.25
N LYS A 484 -5.53 -14.57 -25.40
CA LYS A 484 -6.68 -15.37 -25.86
C LYS A 484 -7.58 -14.57 -26.82
N ARG A 485 -7.93 -13.34 -26.47
CA ARG A 485 -8.80 -12.49 -27.28
C ARG A 485 -8.18 -12.11 -28.64
N SER A 486 -6.87 -11.88 -28.71
CA SER A 486 -6.21 -11.62 -29.97
C SER A 486 -6.18 -12.87 -30.87
N ALA A 487 -6.07 -14.07 -30.28
CA ALA A 487 -6.19 -15.34 -31.03
C ALA A 487 -7.62 -15.52 -31.57
N GLU A 488 -8.64 -15.36 -30.73
CA GLU A 488 -10.05 -15.47 -31.11
C GLU A 488 -10.43 -14.46 -32.22
N ALA A 489 -9.93 -13.23 -32.15
CA ALA A 489 -10.15 -12.24 -33.20
C ALA A 489 -9.50 -12.62 -34.54
N ARG A 490 -8.28 -13.21 -34.53
CA ARG A 490 -7.65 -13.75 -35.76
C ARG A 490 -8.45 -14.89 -36.36
N GLU A 491 -8.95 -15.81 -35.53
CA GLU A 491 -9.78 -16.93 -35.96
C GLU A 491 -11.14 -16.44 -36.51
N ALA A 492 -11.70 -15.37 -35.96
CA ALA A 492 -12.93 -14.73 -36.46
C ALA A 492 -12.71 -13.87 -37.72
N GLY A 493 -11.48 -13.79 -38.24
CA GLY A 493 -11.16 -13.02 -39.43
C GLY A 493 -10.91 -11.53 -39.19
N GLY A 494 -10.90 -11.07 -37.92
CA GLY A 494 -10.62 -9.69 -37.57
C GLY A 494 -11.39 -9.19 -36.35
N VAL A 495 -11.27 -7.89 -36.06
CA VAL A 495 -12.02 -7.17 -35.03
C VAL A 495 -13.15 -6.39 -35.69
N LEU A 496 -14.37 -6.57 -35.24
CA LEU A 496 -15.53 -5.81 -35.78
C LEU A 496 -15.56 -4.41 -35.16
N LEU A 497 -15.31 -3.38 -35.97
CA LEU A 497 -15.41 -1.99 -35.56
C LEU A 497 -16.65 -1.34 -36.15
N LYS A 498 -17.37 -0.57 -35.34
CA LYS A 498 -18.54 0.18 -35.76
C LYS A 498 -18.17 1.18 -36.86
N GLY A 499 -18.91 1.13 -37.99
CA GLY A 499 -18.68 2.00 -39.13
C GLY A 499 -17.57 1.58 -40.08
N GLN A 500 -16.70 0.64 -39.70
CA GLN A 500 -15.54 0.17 -40.49
C GLN A 500 -15.67 -1.31 -40.92
N GLY A 501 -16.57 -2.09 -40.28
CA GLY A 501 -16.65 -3.52 -40.49
C GLY A 501 -15.52 -4.32 -39.81
N LEU A 502 -15.13 -5.46 -40.41
CA LEU A 502 -14.01 -6.27 -39.93
C LEU A 502 -12.66 -5.65 -40.34
N VAL A 503 -11.83 -5.39 -39.35
CA VAL A 503 -10.48 -4.86 -39.54
C VAL A 503 -9.43 -5.89 -39.11
N ASP A 504 -8.20 -5.78 -39.62
CA ASP A 504 -7.12 -6.69 -39.29
C ASP A 504 -6.82 -6.73 -37.79
N ALA A 505 -6.94 -7.93 -37.19
CA ALA A 505 -6.75 -8.14 -35.74
C ALA A 505 -5.33 -7.77 -35.28
N LYS A 506 -4.32 -8.07 -36.09
CA LYS A 506 -2.92 -7.76 -35.75
C LYS A 506 -2.72 -6.24 -35.67
N SER A 507 -3.14 -5.50 -36.68
CA SER A 507 -3.01 -4.05 -36.73
C SER A 507 -3.76 -3.38 -35.58
N TYR A 508 -4.97 -3.85 -35.27
CA TYR A 508 -5.76 -3.34 -34.16
C TYR A 508 -5.09 -3.53 -32.80
N TYR A 509 -4.70 -4.77 -32.48
CA TYR A 509 -4.09 -5.07 -31.18
C TYR A 509 -2.68 -4.54 -31.03
N GLN A 510 -1.90 -4.48 -32.10
CA GLN A 510 -0.59 -3.81 -32.06
C GLN A 510 -0.73 -2.33 -31.71
N MET A 511 -1.76 -1.67 -32.23
CA MET A 511 -1.97 -0.24 -31.96
C MET A 511 -2.53 -0.01 -30.57
N THR A 512 -3.59 -0.71 -30.15
CA THR A 512 -4.19 -0.54 -28.82
C THR A 512 -3.25 -0.93 -27.68
N GLY A 513 -2.39 -1.92 -27.91
CA GLY A 513 -1.36 -2.37 -26.97
C GLY A 513 -0.03 -1.63 -27.07
N THR A 514 0.05 -0.53 -27.84
CA THR A 514 1.27 0.28 -28.04
C THR A 514 1.18 1.60 -27.28
N GLY A 515 2.32 2.15 -26.91
CA GLY A 515 2.44 3.49 -26.33
C GLY A 515 2.14 3.53 -24.86
N ASN A 516 1.53 4.62 -24.42
CA ASN A 516 1.18 4.84 -23.02
C ASN A 516 -0.05 4.01 -22.62
N TYR A 517 0.14 2.67 -22.54
CA TYR A 517 -0.93 1.76 -22.12
C TYR A 517 -1.44 2.07 -20.69
N GLU A 518 -0.65 2.77 -19.87
CA GLU A 518 -1.07 3.25 -18.55
C GLU A 518 -2.20 4.29 -18.63
N THR A 519 -2.20 5.10 -19.69
CA THR A 519 -3.26 6.10 -19.98
C THR A 519 -4.20 5.70 -21.11
N SER A 520 -4.15 4.44 -21.56
CA SER A 520 -5.03 3.88 -22.58
C SER A 520 -6.36 3.44 -21.97
N GLY A 521 -7.47 3.81 -22.59
CA GLY A 521 -8.83 3.40 -22.17
C GLY A 521 -9.23 1.98 -22.57
N TYR A 522 -8.33 1.17 -23.19
CA TYR A 522 -8.68 -0.15 -23.73
C TYR A 522 -8.45 -1.33 -22.79
N TYR A 523 -7.72 -1.12 -21.70
CA TYR A 523 -7.29 -2.18 -20.78
C TYR A 523 -7.77 -1.93 -19.36
N VAL A 524 -9.06 -1.59 -19.26
CA VAL A 524 -9.75 -1.30 -17.99
C VAL A 524 -10.73 -2.41 -17.70
N TYR A 525 -10.68 -2.95 -16.50
CA TYR A 525 -11.49 -4.08 -16.07
C TYR A 525 -12.17 -3.77 -14.74
N SER A 526 -13.30 -4.42 -14.49
CA SER A 526 -13.95 -4.40 -13.18
C SER A 526 -13.03 -5.03 -12.13
N ALA A 527 -12.85 -4.35 -10.99
CA ALA A 527 -12.12 -4.90 -9.85
C ALA A 527 -13.01 -5.74 -8.91
N THR A 528 -14.30 -5.90 -9.24
CA THR A 528 -15.20 -6.74 -8.46
C THR A 528 -14.75 -8.19 -8.47
N ASN A 529 -14.60 -8.77 -7.28
CA ASN A 529 -14.26 -10.17 -7.13
C ASN A 529 -14.84 -10.75 -5.85
N ILE A 530 -15.10 -12.05 -5.86
CA ILE A 530 -15.53 -12.82 -4.70
C ILE A 530 -14.65 -14.07 -4.64
N ARG A 531 -14.06 -14.34 -3.48
CA ARG A 531 -13.16 -15.49 -3.31
C ARG A 531 -13.44 -16.26 -2.03
N LEU A 532 -13.25 -17.55 -2.10
CA LEU A 532 -13.08 -18.39 -0.92
C LEU A 532 -11.65 -18.20 -0.43
N GLN A 533 -11.50 -17.37 0.62
CA GLN A 533 -10.18 -16.97 1.13
C GLN A 533 -9.52 -18.08 1.92
N GLU A 534 -10.29 -18.77 2.74
CA GLU A 534 -9.82 -19.87 3.57
C GLU A 534 -10.85 -20.98 3.64
N LEU A 535 -10.37 -22.22 3.63
CA LEU A 535 -11.14 -23.42 3.94
C LEU A 535 -10.32 -24.28 4.91
N THR A 536 -10.88 -24.54 6.08
CA THR A 536 -10.24 -25.38 7.11
C THR A 536 -11.14 -26.54 7.47
N PHE A 537 -10.59 -27.75 7.46
CA PHE A 537 -11.23 -28.94 8.00
C PHE A 537 -10.37 -29.51 9.10
N SER A 538 -10.95 -29.80 10.26
CA SER A 538 -10.21 -30.32 11.41
C SER A 538 -10.96 -31.44 12.12
N TYR A 539 -10.20 -32.30 12.80
CA TYR A 539 -10.76 -33.31 13.69
C TYR A 539 -9.97 -33.38 14.99
N THR A 540 -10.64 -33.13 16.09
CA THR A 540 -10.08 -33.29 17.45
C THR A 540 -10.39 -34.67 17.96
N MET A 541 -9.38 -35.47 18.16
CA MET A 541 -9.47 -36.85 18.58
C MET A 541 -9.82 -36.97 20.07
N PRO A 542 -10.60 -37.95 20.48
CA PRO A 542 -10.88 -38.19 21.90
C PRO A 542 -9.60 -38.49 22.70
N ASN A 543 -9.39 -37.81 23.83
CA ASN A 543 -8.18 -37.96 24.67
C ASN A 543 -7.93 -39.41 25.11
N LYS A 544 -8.99 -40.21 25.26
CA LYS A 544 -8.92 -41.65 25.61
C LYS A 544 -8.11 -42.48 24.62
N TRP A 545 -7.96 -42.05 23.38
CA TRP A 545 -7.18 -42.79 22.36
C TRP A 545 -5.69 -42.75 22.64
N PHE A 546 -5.24 -41.75 23.41
CA PHE A 546 -3.82 -41.50 23.72
C PHE A 546 -3.50 -41.72 25.22
N GLY A 547 -4.37 -42.50 25.93
CA GLY A 547 -4.15 -42.79 27.35
C GLY A 547 -4.11 -41.57 28.26
N ASN A 548 -4.70 -40.42 27.82
CA ASN A 548 -4.65 -39.12 28.45
C ASN A 548 -3.24 -38.49 28.59
N VAL A 549 -2.24 -39.07 27.94
CA VAL A 549 -0.87 -38.50 27.90
C VAL A 549 -0.84 -37.31 26.91
N LEU A 550 -1.46 -37.48 25.75
CA LEU A 550 -1.68 -36.40 24.80
C LEU A 550 -3.14 -35.94 24.88
N LYS A 551 -3.35 -34.65 25.05
CA LYS A 551 -4.68 -34.03 25.15
C LYS A 551 -4.96 -33.14 23.94
N ASP A 552 -6.22 -33.07 23.57
CA ASP A 552 -6.72 -32.19 22.50
C ASP A 552 -5.97 -32.39 21.17
N VAL A 553 -5.63 -33.64 20.83
CA VAL A 553 -4.95 -33.95 19.57
C VAL A 553 -5.87 -33.58 18.42
N THR A 554 -5.51 -32.56 17.66
CA THR A 554 -6.29 -32.04 16.54
C THR A 554 -5.43 -32.14 15.28
N VAL A 555 -5.99 -32.78 14.26
CA VAL A 555 -5.42 -32.79 12.90
C VAL A 555 -6.26 -31.82 12.06
N SER A 556 -5.60 -30.97 11.30
CA SER A 556 -6.25 -29.98 10.43
C SER A 556 -5.69 -29.99 9.03
N PHE A 557 -6.57 -29.78 8.06
CA PHE A 557 -6.26 -29.43 6.68
C PHE A 557 -6.68 -27.98 6.48
N ILE A 558 -5.80 -27.17 5.89
CA ILE A 558 -6.02 -25.75 5.64
C ILE A 558 -5.74 -25.48 4.17
N ALA A 559 -6.66 -24.82 3.50
CA ALA A 559 -6.48 -24.35 2.14
C ALA A 559 -6.66 -22.82 2.13
N ASN A 560 -5.65 -22.10 1.67
CA ASN A 560 -5.74 -20.64 1.52
C ASN A 560 -5.93 -20.32 0.03
N ASN A 561 -6.82 -19.38 -0.24
CA ASN A 561 -7.18 -18.89 -1.56
C ASN A 561 -7.53 -20.01 -2.56
N PRO A 562 -8.32 -21.05 -2.16
CA PRO A 562 -8.55 -22.21 -3.02
C PRO A 562 -9.34 -21.87 -4.28
N TRP A 563 -10.30 -20.92 -4.24
CA TRP A 563 -11.14 -20.57 -5.39
C TRP A 563 -11.47 -19.10 -5.46
N MET A 564 -11.30 -18.54 -6.67
CA MET A 564 -11.94 -17.31 -7.10
C MET A 564 -13.36 -17.67 -7.56
N LEU A 565 -14.38 -17.26 -6.78
CA LEU A 565 -15.79 -17.60 -7.05
C LEU A 565 -16.37 -16.70 -8.15
N TYR A 566 -15.94 -15.44 -8.19
CA TYR A 566 -16.34 -14.46 -9.20
C TYR A 566 -15.20 -13.48 -9.47
N CYS A 567 -14.93 -13.22 -10.76
CA CYS A 567 -14.00 -12.20 -11.24
C CYS A 567 -14.24 -11.98 -12.74
N GLU A 568 -14.38 -10.74 -13.17
CA GLU A 568 -14.51 -10.39 -14.59
C GLU A 568 -13.16 -10.12 -15.25
N ALA A 569 -12.18 -9.65 -14.49
CA ALA A 569 -10.84 -9.43 -15.00
C ALA A 569 -10.17 -10.79 -15.34
N PRO A 570 -9.36 -10.88 -16.41
CA PRO A 570 -8.65 -12.11 -16.77
C PRO A 570 -7.48 -12.45 -15.83
N PHE A 571 -7.25 -11.64 -14.82
CA PHE A 571 -6.22 -11.75 -13.79
C PHE A 571 -6.82 -11.44 -12.41
N ASP A 572 -6.06 -11.62 -11.34
CA ASP A 572 -6.51 -11.25 -10.00
C ASP A 572 -6.44 -9.71 -9.81
N PRO A 573 -7.57 -9.01 -9.68
CA PRO A 573 -7.61 -7.55 -9.62
C PRO A 573 -7.10 -6.94 -8.30
N GLU A 574 -6.78 -7.76 -7.31
CA GLU A 574 -6.19 -7.31 -6.04
C GLU A 574 -4.65 -7.31 -6.05
N LEU A 575 -4.04 -7.88 -7.09
CA LEU A 575 -2.60 -7.80 -7.28
C LEU A 575 -2.20 -6.39 -7.68
N THR A 576 -1.12 -5.88 -7.09
CA THR A 576 -0.58 -4.57 -7.41
C THR A 576 0.95 -4.60 -7.40
N PRO A 577 1.62 -3.98 -8.39
CA PRO A 577 3.08 -3.89 -8.43
C PRO A 577 3.63 -2.88 -7.42
N SER A 578 2.78 -2.02 -6.87
CA SER A 578 3.16 -0.94 -5.98
C SER A 578 2.21 -0.81 -4.80
N THR A 579 2.77 -0.56 -3.63
CA THR A 579 2.01 -0.19 -2.41
C THR A 579 1.82 1.32 -2.26
N SER A 580 2.36 2.12 -3.20
CA SER A 580 2.15 3.57 -3.19
C SER A 580 0.69 3.92 -3.48
N THR A 581 0.19 4.99 -2.91
CA THR A 581 -1.21 5.42 -3.04
C THR A 581 -1.67 5.52 -4.50
N TYR A 582 -0.82 6.06 -5.38
CA TYR A 582 -1.18 6.31 -6.77
C TYR A 582 -0.77 5.19 -7.74
N GLY A 583 0.11 4.28 -7.34
CA GLY A 583 0.57 3.14 -8.15
C GLY A 583 -0.31 1.89 -8.04
N GLN A 584 -1.39 1.95 -7.26
CA GLN A 584 -2.32 0.85 -7.11
C GLN A 584 -3.29 0.74 -8.29
N GLY A 585 -3.94 -0.43 -8.44
CA GLY A 585 -4.95 -0.66 -9.47
C GLY A 585 -4.38 -0.74 -10.89
N ASN A 586 -3.13 -1.17 -11.05
CA ASN A 586 -2.53 -1.53 -12.32
C ASN A 586 -1.92 -2.93 -12.20
N ASP A 587 -2.24 -3.82 -13.14
CA ASP A 587 -1.56 -5.09 -13.29
C ASP A 587 -0.38 -4.93 -14.27
N TYR A 588 0.83 -5.28 -13.82
CA TYR A 588 2.05 -5.25 -14.62
C TYR A 588 2.90 -6.49 -14.35
N PHE A 589 2.66 -7.55 -15.09
CA PHE A 589 3.32 -8.85 -14.99
C PHE A 589 3.44 -9.39 -13.56
N MET A 590 2.38 -9.17 -12.76
CA MET A 590 2.31 -9.69 -11.41
C MET A 590 2.27 -11.20 -11.43
N GLN A 591 2.95 -11.81 -10.46
CA GLN A 591 2.79 -13.24 -10.26
C GLN A 591 1.34 -13.54 -9.85
N PRO A 592 0.70 -14.56 -10.45
CA PRO A 592 -0.65 -14.96 -10.05
C PRO A 592 -0.72 -15.24 -8.54
N SER A 593 -1.87 -14.93 -7.95
CA SER A 593 -2.13 -15.28 -6.56
C SER A 593 -2.01 -16.80 -6.36
N VAL A 594 -1.28 -17.18 -5.31
CA VAL A 594 -1.01 -18.60 -5.05
C VAL A 594 -2.12 -19.23 -4.21
N ARG A 595 -2.41 -20.50 -4.51
CA ARG A 595 -3.17 -21.38 -3.63
C ARG A 595 -2.19 -22.12 -2.75
N SER A 596 -2.47 -22.20 -1.46
CA SER A 596 -1.65 -22.99 -0.55
C SER A 596 -2.49 -24.01 0.20
N PHE A 597 -1.91 -25.18 0.42
CA PHE A 597 -2.51 -26.27 1.17
C PHE A 597 -1.55 -26.69 2.27
N GLY A 598 -2.08 -26.83 3.48
CA GLY A 598 -1.29 -27.18 4.64
C GLY A 598 -1.97 -28.25 5.50
N PHE A 599 -1.17 -29.00 6.22
CA PHE A 599 -1.62 -29.91 7.28
C PHE A 599 -1.03 -29.46 8.60
N GLY A 600 -1.84 -29.48 9.65
CA GLY A 600 -1.43 -29.15 11.00
C GLY A 600 -1.77 -30.24 11.98
N ILE A 601 -0.89 -30.47 12.96
CA ILE A 601 -1.16 -31.33 14.12
C ILE A 601 -0.90 -30.47 15.36
N LYS A 602 -1.89 -30.38 16.23
CA LYS A 602 -1.81 -29.68 17.52
C LYS A 602 -2.15 -30.65 18.64
N PHE A 603 -1.40 -30.64 19.71
CA PHE A 603 -1.67 -31.43 20.91
C PHE A 603 -1.17 -30.70 22.16
N LYS A 604 -1.71 -31.10 23.32
CA LYS A 604 -1.22 -30.70 24.64
C LYS A 604 -0.64 -31.93 25.34
N LEU A 605 0.43 -31.73 26.08
CA LEU A 605 1.04 -32.72 26.96
C LEU A 605 0.40 -32.69 28.34
#